data_5dfe11b8b67202531a45c0552986bf54
#
_entry.id   5dfe11b8b67202531a45c0552986bf54
#
_cell.length_a   1.000
_cell.length_b   1.000
_cell.length_c   1.000
_cell.angle_alpha   90.00
_cell.angle_beta   90.00
_cell.angle_gamma   90.00
#
_symmetry.space_group_name_H-M   'P 1'
#
loop_
_entity.id
_entity.type
_entity.pdbx_description
1 polymer ?
#
loop_
_entity_poly.entity_id
_entity_poly.type
_entity_poly.pdbx_seq_one_letter_code
_entity_poly.pdbx_strand_id
1 'polypeptide(L)'
;MLDSELALRGSADPVLLPPDPLEEALADAISAIVGGMVPGGIRRRELHGVVTDAAIGTATRFRAEGGGAISRPLSPSMRRILRDSLVVEVLARYQTMRGRAATSDLIAETIEYLIELSGTRLESRDVTHGVLITDLFADGSRLRFEYPADLRAAKRAPLLFDGRRSLLVVDTHGHPRFELPRHRLELARPGVPGHVESGALVAAATARLGGLGFFLGADRTIWTFLDGEPLLVRHSERWTAFPIELTAFVADLIGGGRAAGLVVGTAFAMAAQRQGAILAVVDDRAALDGIVPDKDRYDLRHDVGPRAMRPETRLHHLIDAYDLDEDTLGRLAGLDGATIVGRDAELLAYGAVVSSSGARSEGARTAAAATLSHAADAVLMVSQDGGITVFHRGAVVATVLGRAPHD
;
A
#
# COMPACT_ATOMS: atom_id res chain seq x y z
N MET A 1 34.62 52.87 -41.09
CA MET A 1 33.18 52.84 -41.21
C MET A 1 32.74 51.47 -41.66
N LEU A 2 32.82 50.47 -40.83
CA LEU A 2 32.38 49.08 -41.03
C LEU A 2 32.45 48.32 -39.70
N ASP A 3 31.67 48.78 -38.70
CA ASP A 3 31.56 48.09 -37.39
C ASP A 3 30.31 48.52 -36.62
N SER A 4 29.15 48.49 -37.28
CA SER A 4 27.91 48.85 -36.61
C SER A 4 26.67 48.03 -37.05
N GLU A 5 26.81 46.85 -37.58
CA GLU A 5 25.67 46.04 -38.06
C GLU A 5 25.60 44.60 -37.52
N LEU A 6 26.16 44.31 -36.34
CA LEU A 6 26.12 42.97 -35.77
C LEU A 6 25.57 42.90 -34.33
N ALA A 7 24.68 43.81 -33.96
CA ALA A 7 24.12 43.85 -32.60
C ALA A 7 22.57 43.85 -32.56
N LEU A 8 21.92 43.09 -33.43
CA LEU A 8 20.45 42.83 -33.33
C LEU A 8 20.11 41.40 -33.77
N ARG A 9 20.75 40.41 -33.16
CA ARG A 9 20.13 39.09 -33.07
C ARG A 9 19.55 39.01 -31.65
N GLY A 10 18.25 39.34 -31.57
CA GLY A 10 17.48 39.17 -30.38
C GLY A 10 17.63 37.72 -29.87
N SER A 11 17.99 37.57 -28.63
CA SER A 11 17.84 36.34 -27.89
C SER A 11 16.35 36.02 -27.88
N ALA A 12 15.90 35.21 -28.82
CA ALA A 12 14.61 34.55 -28.66
C ALA A 12 14.74 33.70 -27.40
N ASP A 13 14.06 34.05 -26.36
CA ASP A 13 13.86 33.18 -25.23
C ASP A 13 13.46 31.80 -25.77
N PRO A 14 14.06 30.71 -25.28
CA PRO A 14 13.68 29.38 -25.74
C PRO A 14 12.19 29.24 -25.45
N VAL A 15 11.37 29.16 -26.48
CA VAL A 15 9.95 28.83 -26.37
C VAL A 15 9.91 27.47 -25.68
N LEU A 16 9.66 27.46 -24.37
CA LEU A 16 9.40 26.24 -23.62
C LEU A 16 8.15 25.64 -24.24
N LEU A 17 8.35 24.63 -25.09
CA LEU A 17 7.25 23.81 -25.59
C LEU A 17 6.53 23.24 -24.37
N PRO A 18 5.19 23.25 -24.36
CA PRO A 18 4.45 22.61 -23.28
C PRO A 18 4.88 21.14 -23.18
N PRO A 19 5.00 20.58 -21.97
CA PRO A 19 5.38 19.18 -21.77
C PRO A 19 4.44 18.27 -22.57
N ASP A 20 5.01 17.20 -23.13
CA ASP A 20 4.22 16.19 -23.86
C ASP A 20 3.17 15.62 -22.89
N PRO A 21 1.86 15.70 -23.20
CA PRO A 21 0.79 15.21 -22.32
C PRO A 21 0.93 13.72 -21.95
N LEU A 22 1.59 12.92 -22.77
CA LEU A 22 1.90 11.53 -22.48
C LEU A 22 3.00 11.43 -21.41
N GLU A 23 4.04 12.23 -21.52
CA GLU A 23 5.13 12.25 -20.54
C GLU A 23 4.65 12.74 -19.18
N GLU A 24 3.79 13.78 -19.15
CA GLU A 24 3.15 14.23 -17.93
C GLU A 24 2.32 13.13 -17.26
N ALA A 25 1.47 12.43 -18.04
CA ALA A 25 0.63 11.35 -17.51
C ALA A 25 1.45 10.14 -17.04
N LEU A 26 2.58 9.84 -17.67
CA LEU A 26 3.51 8.81 -17.23
C LEU A 26 4.25 9.23 -15.96
N ALA A 27 4.69 10.47 -15.86
CA ALA A 27 5.33 10.99 -14.65
C ALA A 27 4.38 10.92 -13.44
N ASP A 28 3.10 11.29 -13.63
CA ASP A 28 2.04 11.14 -12.62
C ASP A 28 1.86 9.66 -12.22
N ALA A 29 1.85 8.74 -13.19
CA ALA A 29 1.70 7.31 -12.94
C ALA A 29 2.92 6.73 -12.19
N ILE A 30 4.12 7.10 -12.58
CA ILE A 30 5.38 6.72 -11.90
C ILE A 30 5.34 7.22 -10.45
N SER A 31 5.03 8.51 -10.27
CA SER A 31 4.94 9.13 -8.94
C SER A 31 3.92 8.43 -8.06
N ALA A 32 2.76 8.06 -8.60
CA ALA A 32 1.72 7.33 -7.86
C ALA A 32 2.19 5.94 -7.41
N ILE A 33 2.87 5.20 -8.31
CA ILE A 33 3.38 3.85 -8.01
C ILE A 33 4.51 3.92 -6.98
N VAL A 34 5.53 4.73 -7.23
CA VAL A 34 6.74 4.82 -6.39
C VAL A 34 6.45 5.57 -5.08
N GLY A 35 5.50 6.52 -5.09
CA GLY A 35 5.08 7.28 -3.93
C GLY A 35 4.50 6.43 -2.79
N GLY A 36 4.06 5.19 -3.10
CA GLY A 36 3.65 4.22 -2.08
C GLY A 36 4.79 3.68 -1.22
N MET A 37 6.05 3.90 -1.60
CA MET A 37 7.23 3.33 -0.94
C MET A 37 7.87 4.30 0.06
N VAL A 38 8.56 3.71 1.03
CA VAL A 38 9.33 4.47 2.03
C VAL A 38 10.45 5.28 1.37
N PRO A 39 10.62 6.57 1.70
CA PRO A 39 11.71 7.38 1.17
C PRO A 39 13.09 6.78 1.50
N GLY A 40 13.99 6.74 0.51
CA GLY A 40 15.35 6.23 0.70
C GLY A 40 15.49 4.71 0.75
N GLY A 41 14.40 3.94 0.79
CA GLY A 41 14.42 2.47 0.82
C GLY A 41 15.15 1.86 -0.40
N ILE A 42 15.75 0.68 -0.20
CA ILE A 42 16.46 -0.05 -1.27
C ILE A 42 15.47 -0.46 -2.35
N ARG A 43 14.33 -1.01 -1.96
CA ARG A 43 13.26 -1.43 -2.88
C ARG A 43 12.67 -0.26 -3.66
N ARG A 44 12.58 0.93 -3.05
CA ARG A 44 12.14 2.13 -3.76
C ARG A 44 13.04 2.44 -4.95
N ARG A 45 14.36 2.34 -4.78
CA ARG A 45 15.33 2.59 -5.87
C ARG A 45 15.24 1.54 -6.97
N GLU A 46 15.14 0.25 -6.59
CA GLU A 46 14.95 -0.85 -7.54
C GLU A 46 13.64 -0.67 -8.33
N LEU A 47 12.52 -0.50 -7.62
CA LEU A 47 11.22 -0.29 -8.25
C LEU A 47 11.21 0.95 -9.14
N HIS A 48 11.80 2.07 -8.69
CA HIS A 48 11.87 3.29 -9.50
C HIS A 48 12.58 3.03 -10.83
N GLY A 49 13.69 2.30 -10.83
CA GLY A 49 14.37 1.88 -12.06
C GLY A 49 13.46 1.06 -12.97
N VAL A 50 12.84 0.02 -12.43
CA VAL A 50 11.93 -0.85 -13.20
C VAL A 50 10.75 -0.08 -13.77
N VAL A 51 10.12 0.79 -12.97
CA VAL A 51 8.96 1.60 -13.38
C VAL A 51 9.36 2.62 -14.46
N THR A 52 10.53 3.25 -14.33
CA THR A 52 11.04 4.20 -15.33
C THR A 52 11.31 3.50 -16.67
N ASP A 53 11.97 2.35 -16.64
CA ASP A 53 12.20 1.55 -17.85
C ASP A 53 10.90 1.06 -18.48
N ALA A 54 9.92 0.64 -17.66
CA ALA A 54 8.60 0.24 -18.11
C ALA A 54 7.84 1.42 -18.76
N ALA A 55 7.98 2.63 -18.22
CA ALA A 55 7.36 3.83 -18.77
C ALA A 55 7.88 4.16 -20.17
N ILE A 56 9.17 3.99 -20.42
CA ILE A 56 9.75 4.16 -21.76
C ILE A 56 9.12 3.17 -22.77
N GLY A 57 9.00 1.90 -22.39
CA GLY A 57 8.35 0.88 -23.22
C GLY A 57 6.87 1.18 -23.48
N THR A 58 6.15 1.60 -22.44
CA THR A 58 4.74 1.99 -22.53
C THR A 58 4.54 3.21 -23.43
N ALA A 59 5.39 4.25 -23.30
CA ALA A 59 5.36 5.44 -24.15
C ALA A 59 5.58 5.07 -25.62
N THR A 60 6.54 4.21 -25.90
CA THR A 60 6.88 3.76 -27.25
C THR A 60 5.70 3.04 -27.91
N ARG A 61 5.05 2.10 -27.19
CA ARG A 61 3.88 1.40 -27.70
C ARG A 61 2.71 2.35 -27.92
N PHE A 62 2.40 3.20 -26.97
CA PHE A 62 1.29 4.13 -27.03
C PHE A 62 1.42 5.11 -28.22
N ARG A 63 2.64 5.59 -28.51
CA ARG A 63 2.91 6.42 -29.67
C ARG A 63 2.80 5.65 -30.99
N ALA A 64 3.22 4.38 -31.01
CA ALA A 64 3.09 3.52 -32.19
C ALA A 64 1.64 3.24 -32.55
N GLU A 65 0.81 2.93 -31.55
CA GLU A 65 -0.62 2.65 -31.73
C GLU A 65 -1.46 3.91 -31.98
N GLY A 66 -1.08 5.04 -31.37
CA GLY A 66 -1.79 6.33 -31.48
C GLY A 66 -1.45 7.19 -32.70
N GLY A 67 -0.52 6.74 -33.56
CA GLY A 67 -0.19 7.42 -34.84
C GLY A 67 0.63 8.70 -34.73
N GLY A 68 1.32 8.97 -33.63
CA GLY A 68 2.25 10.10 -33.52
C GLY A 68 2.19 10.90 -32.21
N ALA A 69 2.68 12.14 -32.27
CA ALA A 69 2.74 13.02 -31.09
C ALA A 69 1.34 13.41 -30.61
N ILE A 70 1.11 13.27 -29.29
CA ILE A 70 -0.14 13.63 -28.63
C ILE A 70 -0.10 15.13 -28.33
N SER A 71 -0.91 15.91 -29.04
CA SER A 71 -0.95 17.38 -28.91
C SER A 71 -2.05 17.89 -27.95
N ARG A 72 -2.84 17.00 -27.36
CA ARG A 72 -3.95 17.33 -26.45
C ARG A 72 -3.83 16.59 -25.14
N PRO A 73 -4.29 17.19 -24.01
CA PRO A 73 -4.33 16.49 -22.73
C PRO A 73 -5.07 15.15 -22.82
N LEU A 74 -4.53 14.11 -22.20
CA LEU A 74 -5.15 12.80 -22.15
C LEU A 74 -6.45 12.84 -21.34
N SER A 75 -7.50 12.21 -21.87
CA SER A 75 -8.75 12.04 -21.14
C SER A 75 -8.53 11.19 -19.87
N PRO A 76 -9.39 11.30 -18.84
CA PRO A 76 -9.29 10.46 -17.64
C PRO A 76 -9.26 8.96 -17.95
N SER A 77 -10.03 8.52 -18.95
CA SER A 77 -10.03 7.10 -19.39
C SER A 77 -8.70 6.70 -20.01
N MET A 78 -8.09 7.54 -20.84
CA MET A 78 -6.77 7.27 -21.44
C MET A 78 -5.69 7.26 -20.38
N ARG A 79 -5.73 8.17 -19.41
CA ARG A 79 -4.78 8.16 -18.27
C ARG A 79 -4.90 6.88 -17.44
N ARG A 80 -6.11 6.33 -17.28
CA ARG A 80 -6.33 5.04 -16.60
C ARG A 80 -5.72 3.89 -17.40
N ILE A 81 -6.03 3.79 -18.70
CA ILE A 81 -5.47 2.77 -19.59
C ILE A 81 -3.94 2.82 -19.56
N LEU A 82 -3.36 4.00 -19.65
CA LEU A 82 -1.91 4.21 -19.60
C LEU A 82 -1.30 3.70 -18.30
N ARG A 83 -1.94 3.98 -17.15
CA ARG A 83 -1.49 3.48 -15.84
C ARG A 83 -1.56 1.96 -15.73
N ASP A 84 -2.67 1.37 -16.17
CA ASP A 84 -2.83 -0.08 -16.14
C ASP A 84 -1.82 -0.76 -17.08
N SER A 85 -1.56 -0.19 -18.27
CA SER A 85 -0.51 -0.66 -19.20
C SER A 85 0.89 -0.54 -18.60
N LEU A 86 1.17 0.54 -17.88
CA LEU A 86 2.45 0.71 -17.19
C LEU A 86 2.65 -0.38 -16.12
N VAL A 87 1.60 -0.68 -15.35
CA VAL A 87 1.66 -1.75 -14.34
C VAL A 87 1.89 -3.12 -14.96
N VAL A 88 1.21 -3.43 -16.05
CA VAL A 88 1.45 -4.68 -16.82
C VAL A 88 2.91 -4.79 -17.22
N GLU A 89 3.49 -3.73 -17.75
CA GLU A 89 4.89 -3.71 -18.17
C GLU A 89 5.85 -3.85 -16.98
N VAL A 90 5.57 -3.20 -15.86
CA VAL A 90 6.35 -3.35 -14.61
C VAL A 90 6.34 -4.81 -14.15
N LEU A 91 5.17 -5.45 -14.09
CA LEU A 91 5.05 -6.84 -13.66
C LEU A 91 5.74 -7.81 -14.62
N ALA A 92 5.62 -7.60 -15.93
CA ALA A 92 6.30 -8.40 -16.94
C ALA A 92 7.82 -8.27 -16.83
N ARG A 93 8.36 -7.07 -16.59
CA ARG A 93 9.79 -6.85 -16.38
C ARG A 93 10.30 -7.54 -15.12
N TYR A 94 9.56 -7.50 -14.03
CA TYR A 94 9.92 -8.25 -12.82
C TYR A 94 9.99 -9.77 -13.08
N GLN A 95 9.07 -10.33 -13.88
CA GLN A 95 9.16 -11.73 -14.30
C GLN A 95 10.43 -12.00 -15.11
N THR A 96 10.71 -11.16 -16.11
CA THR A 96 11.90 -11.29 -16.97
C THR A 96 13.20 -11.19 -16.16
N MET A 97 13.30 -10.24 -15.22
CA MET A 97 14.47 -10.07 -14.34
C MET A 97 14.73 -11.31 -13.48
N ARG A 98 13.71 -12.11 -13.22
CA ARG A 98 13.81 -13.39 -12.47
C ARG A 98 13.98 -14.61 -13.37
N GLY A 99 14.27 -14.39 -14.66
CA GLY A 99 14.47 -15.45 -15.64
C GLY A 99 13.20 -16.23 -15.99
N ARG A 100 12.00 -15.63 -15.76
CA ARG A 100 10.71 -16.23 -16.08
C ARG A 100 10.15 -15.68 -17.38
N ALA A 101 9.29 -16.44 -18.05
CA ALA A 101 8.62 -15.98 -19.26
C ALA A 101 7.73 -14.76 -18.97
N ALA A 102 7.94 -13.69 -19.71
CA ALA A 102 7.07 -12.52 -19.66
C ALA A 102 5.81 -12.79 -20.47
N THR A 103 4.64 -12.57 -19.86
CA THR A 103 3.32 -12.79 -20.47
C THR A 103 2.45 -11.55 -20.29
N SER A 104 2.88 -10.44 -20.92
CA SER A 104 2.21 -9.13 -20.78
C SER A 104 0.71 -9.23 -21.08
N ASP A 105 0.32 -9.96 -22.13
CA ASP A 105 -1.09 -10.10 -22.51
C ASP A 105 -1.89 -10.84 -21.43
N LEU A 106 -1.37 -11.95 -20.90
CA LEU A 106 -2.03 -12.70 -19.82
C LEU A 106 -2.12 -11.89 -18.53
N ILE A 107 -1.08 -11.09 -18.21
CA ILE A 107 -1.09 -10.17 -17.06
C ILE A 107 -2.18 -9.12 -17.26
N ALA A 108 -2.27 -8.51 -18.45
CA ALA A 108 -3.28 -7.52 -18.78
C ALA A 108 -4.71 -8.09 -18.65
N GLU A 109 -4.97 -9.23 -19.28
CA GLU A 109 -6.25 -9.93 -19.21
C GLU A 109 -6.64 -10.33 -17.79
N THR A 110 -5.64 -10.75 -16.96
CA THR A 110 -5.86 -11.05 -15.55
C THR A 110 -6.28 -9.81 -14.76
N ILE A 111 -5.58 -8.69 -14.95
CA ILE A 111 -5.92 -7.42 -14.29
C ILE A 111 -7.32 -6.94 -14.70
N GLU A 112 -7.64 -6.98 -15.98
CA GLU A 112 -8.97 -6.62 -16.50
C GLU A 112 -10.06 -7.50 -15.88
N TYR A 113 -9.85 -8.80 -15.85
CA TYR A 113 -10.78 -9.76 -15.26
C TYR A 113 -11.00 -9.47 -13.75
N LEU A 114 -9.95 -9.20 -12.99
CA LEU A 114 -10.07 -8.85 -11.58
C LEU A 114 -10.78 -7.50 -11.36
N ILE A 115 -10.59 -6.53 -12.26
CA ILE A 115 -11.31 -5.26 -12.24
C ILE A 115 -12.81 -5.49 -12.49
N GLU A 116 -13.17 -6.31 -13.48
CA GLU A 116 -14.56 -6.71 -13.74
C GLU A 116 -15.19 -7.41 -12.52
N LEU A 117 -14.46 -8.37 -11.93
CA LEU A 117 -14.92 -9.08 -10.73
C LEU A 117 -15.10 -8.15 -9.53
N SER A 118 -14.25 -7.12 -9.39
CA SER A 118 -14.35 -6.16 -8.29
C SER A 118 -15.64 -5.36 -8.28
N GLY A 119 -16.28 -5.23 -9.46
CA GLY A 119 -17.61 -4.62 -9.63
C GLY A 119 -18.77 -5.61 -9.45
N THR A 120 -18.48 -6.91 -9.31
CA THR A 120 -19.49 -7.96 -9.29
C THR A 120 -19.86 -8.34 -7.86
N ARG A 121 -21.16 -8.52 -7.62
CA ARG A 121 -21.68 -9.10 -6.37
C ARG A 121 -22.40 -10.41 -6.66
N LEU A 122 -22.09 -11.43 -5.89
CA LEU A 122 -22.78 -12.70 -5.93
C LEU A 122 -23.52 -12.90 -4.61
N GLU A 123 -24.84 -13.06 -4.68
CA GLU A 123 -25.71 -13.23 -3.50
C GLU A 123 -25.45 -12.16 -2.40
N SER A 124 -25.34 -10.89 -2.84
CA SER A 124 -25.05 -9.72 -1.98
C SER A 124 -23.67 -9.71 -1.31
N ARG A 125 -22.77 -10.61 -1.69
CA ARG A 125 -21.39 -10.65 -1.22
C ARG A 125 -20.44 -10.14 -2.29
N ASP A 126 -19.43 -9.39 -1.88
CA ASP A 126 -18.33 -9.02 -2.76
C ASP A 126 -17.50 -10.27 -3.09
N VAL A 127 -17.06 -10.37 -4.35
CA VAL A 127 -16.32 -11.53 -4.84
C VAL A 127 -14.86 -11.39 -4.45
N THR A 128 -14.28 -12.48 -3.97
CA THR A 128 -12.82 -12.61 -3.79
C THR A 128 -12.29 -13.64 -4.79
N HIS A 129 -11.05 -13.44 -5.27
CA HIS A 129 -10.45 -14.36 -6.23
C HIS A 129 -8.93 -14.40 -6.07
N GLY A 130 -8.34 -15.59 -6.21
CA GLY A 130 -6.89 -15.78 -6.16
C GLY A 130 -6.39 -16.59 -7.34
N VAL A 131 -5.33 -16.10 -7.99
CA VAL A 131 -4.67 -16.79 -9.11
C VAL A 131 -3.15 -16.65 -9.03
N LEU A 132 -2.45 -17.71 -9.44
CA LEU A 132 -1.00 -17.74 -9.63
C LEU A 132 -0.68 -18.06 -11.08
N ILE A 133 0.06 -17.19 -11.75
CA ILE A 133 0.65 -17.44 -13.07
C ILE A 133 2.09 -17.89 -12.87
N THR A 134 2.43 -19.09 -13.33
CA THR A 134 3.76 -19.67 -13.15
C THR A 134 4.19 -20.50 -14.37
N ASP A 135 5.50 -20.58 -14.61
CA ASP A 135 6.12 -21.33 -15.68
C ASP A 135 6.53 -22.78 -15.29
N LEU A 136 6.29 -23.17 -14.04
CA LEU A 136 6.73 -24.47 -13.51
C LEU A 136 6.12 -25.69 -14.21
N PHE A 137 5.08 -25.50 -15.01
CA PHE A 137 4.30 -26.61 -15.58
C PHE A 137 4.20 -26.48 -17.10
N ALA A 138 5.28 -26.80 -17.81
CA ALA A 138 5.33 -26.68 -19.28
C ALA A 138 4.50 -27.72 -20.03
N ASP A 139 4.12 -28.86 -19.42
CA ASP A 139 3.47 -29.96 -20.13
C ASP A 139 2.15 -30.46 -19.52
N GLY A 140 1.15 -30.63 -20.40
CA GLY A 140 0.08 -31.60 -20.18
C GLY A 140 -1.19 -31.13 -19.46
N SER A 141 -1.71 -29.93 -19.70
CA SER A 141 -3.10 -29.67 -19.32
C SER A 141 -4.05 -30.52 -20.16
N ARG A 142 -4.86 -31.34 -19.48
CA ARG A 142 -5.93 -32.14 -20.13
C ARG A 142 -7.20 -31.30 -20.32
N LEU A 143 -7.28 -30.13 -19.69
CA LEU A 143 -8.43 -29.24 -19.77
C LEU A 143 -8.22 -28.24 -20.91
N ARG A 144 -9.13 -28.26 -21.88
CA ARG A 144 -9.24 -27.19 -22.88
C ARG A 144 -10.04 -26.06 -22.25
N PHE A 145 -9.39 -25.26 -21.46
CA PHE A 145 -9.98 -24.18 -20.72
C PHE A 145 -8.99 -23.00 -20.77
N GLU A 146 -9.44 -21.82 -21.14
CA GLU A 146 -8.61 -20.64 -21.25
C GLU A 146 -8.93 -19.65 -20.13
N TYR A 147 -7.93 -19.31 -19.36
CA TYR A 147 -8.01 -18.30 -18.31
C TYR A 147 -7.63 -16.92 -18.92
N PRO A 148 -8.36 -15.84 -18.65
CA PRO A 148 -9.60 -15.78 -17.85
C PRO A 148 -10.89 -15.93 -18.69
N ALA A 149 -10.79 -16.12 -20.01
CA ALA A 149 -11.91 -16.08 -20.93
C ALA A 149 -13.08 -17.01 -20.52
N ASP A 150 -12.79 -18.26 -20.24
CA ASP A 150 -13.81 -19.24 -19.85
C ASP A 150 -14.38 -18.97 -18.45
N LEU A 151 -13.60 -18.37 -17.54
CA LEU A 151 -14.09 -17.98 -16.21
C LEU A 151 -15.09 -16.82 -16.28
N ARG A 152 -14.94 -15.91 -17.24
CA ARG A 152 -15.92 -14.83 -17.49
C ARG A 152 -17.30 -15.38 -17.86
N ALA A 153 -17.33 -16.50 -18.60
CA ALA A 153 -18.59 -17.16 -18.98
C ALA A 153 -19.23 -17.92 -17.80
N ALA A 154 -18.46 -18.35 -16.82
CA ALA A 154 -18.89 -19.20 -15.71
C ALA A 154 -19.16 -18.37 -14.43
N LYS A 155 -20.34 -17.76 -14.32
CA LYS A 155 -20.72 -16.79 -13.26
C LYS A 155 -20.36 -17.17 -11.82
N ARG A 156 -20.30 -18.46 -11.48
CA ARG A 156 -19.99 -18.97 -10.13
C ARG A 156 -18.56 -19.47 -9.96
N ALA A 157 -17.80 -19.61 -11.04
CA ALA A 157 -16.44 -20.14 -11.01
C ALA A 157 -15.48 -19.28 -10.13
N PRO A 158 -15.60 -17.95 -10.07
CA PRO A 158 -14.76 -17.14 -9.19
C PRO A 158 -14.82 -17.55 -7.70
N LEU A 159 -15.97 -18.08 -7.24
CA LEU A 159 -16.15 -18.52 -5.86
C LEU A 159 -15.37 -19.80 -5.50
N LEU A 160 -14.97 -20.58 -6.51
CA LEU A 160 -14.16 -21.79 -6.30
C LEU A 160 -12.72 -21.43 -5.91
N PHE A 161 -12.21 -20.32 -6.41
CA PHE A 161 -10.83 -19.90 -6.21
C PHE A 161 -10.80 -18.56 -5.46
N ASP A 162 -11.30 -18.58 -4.22
CA ASP A 162 -11.52 -17.34 -3.44
C ASP A 162 -10.22 -16.68 -2.94
N GLY A 163 -9.05 -17.27 -3.23
CA GLY A 163 -7.76 -16.77 -2.81
C GLY A 163 -7.47 -16.88 -1.31
N ARG A 164 -8.41 -17.45 -0.54
CA ARG A 164 -8.30 -17.66 0.92
C ARG A 164 -8.28 -19.12 1.30
N ARG A 165 -9.16 -19.93 0.71
CA ARG A 165 -9.26 -21.38 0.90
C ARG A 165 -8.53 -22.13 -0.19
N SER A 166 -8.60 -21.61 -1.41
CA SER A 166 -7.86 -22.13 -2.56
C SER A 166 -7.61 -21.03 -3.58
N LEU A 167 -6.65 -21.26 -4.46
CA LEU A 167 -6.36 -20.42 -5.62
C LEU A 167 -6.21 -21.27 -6.89
N LEU A 168 -6.39 -20.62 -8.02
CA LEU A 168 -6.18 -21.20 -9.34
C LEU A 168 -4.70 -21.05 -9.74
N VAL A 169 -4.07 -22.15 -10.16
CA VAL A 169 -2.74 -22.13 -10.78
C VAL A 169 -2.88 -22.22 -12.28
N VAL A 170 -2.28 -21.25 -12.98
CA VAL A 170 -2.34 -21.09 -14.44
C VAL A 170 -0.91 -21.06 -14.98
N ASP A 171 -0.67 -21.64 -16.15
CA ASP A 171 0.62 -21.50 -16.82
C ASP A 171 0.74 -20.16 -17.56
N THR A 172 1.92 -19.92 -18.12
CA THR A 172 2.23 -18.69 -18.86
C THR A 172 1.47 -18.55 -20.20
N HIS A 173 0.74 -19.57 -20.62
CA HIS A 173 -0.12 -19.56 -21.81
C HIS A 173 -1.61 -19.38 -21.47
N GLY A 174 -1.93 -19.16 -20.19
CA GLY A 174 -3.32 -19.01 -19.77
C GLY A 174 -4.07 -20.34 -19.56
N HIS A 175 -3.39 -21.49 -19.53
CA HIS A 175 -4.04 -22.76 -19.27
C HIS A 175 -4.09 -23.09 -17.78
N PRO A 176 -5.27 -23.29 -17.19
CA PRO A 176 -5.42 -23.74 -15.82
C PRO A 176 -4.78 -25.10 -15.61
N ARG A 177 -4.01 -25.24 -14.56
CA ARG A 177 -3.25 -26.45 -14.24
C ARG A 177 -3.89 -27.24 -13.11
N PHE A 178 -4.16 -26.60 -12.00
CA PHE A 178 -4.81 -27.20 -10.84
C PHE A 178 -5.29 -26.15 -9.84
N GLU A 179 -6.13 -26.59 -8.92
CA GLU A 179 -6.48 -25.88 -7.71
C GLU A 179 -5.41 -26.10 -6.65
N LEU A 180 -4.92 -25.03 -6.02
CA LEU A 180 -4.01 -25.08 -4.89
C LEU A 180 -4.74 -24.75 -3.59
N PRO A 181 -5.11 -25.75 -2.78
CA PRO A 181 -5.81 -25.50 -1.52
C PRO A 181 -4.85 -25.07 -0.41
N ARG A 182 -5.37 -24.25 0.51
CA ARG A 182 -4.64 -23.63 1.63
C ARG A 182 -3.84 -24.64 2.47
N HIS A 183 -4.40 -25.81 2.74
CA HIS A 183 -3.77 -26.81 3.60
C HIS A 183 -2.46 -27.42 3.04
N ARG A 184 -2.13 -27.14 1.78
CA ARG A 184 -0.88 -27.61 1.13
C ARG A 184 0.28 -26.62 1.29
N LEU A 185 0.06 -25.46 1.90
CA LEU A 185 1.06 -24.43 2.06
C LEU A 185 1.17 -24.00 3.52
N GLU A 186 2.38 -23.73 3.96
CA GLU A 186 2.63 -22.98 5.20
C GLU A 186 2.41 -21.50 4.94
N LEU A 187 1.45 -20.92 5.66
CA LEU A 187 1.07 -19.51 5.48
C LEU A 187 1.76 -18.57 6.46
N ALA A 188 2.24 -19.10 7.59
CA ALA A 188 2.89 -18.28 8.62
C ALA A 188 4.25 -17.79 8.12
N ARG A 189 4.41 -16.47 8.03
CA ARG A 189 5.69 -15.80 7.77
C ARG A 189 5.92 -14.76 8.86
N PRO A 190 6.94 -14.94 9.70
CA PRO A 190 7.34 -13.91 10.66
C PRO A 190 7.64 -12.59 9.92
N GLY A 191 7.09 -11.48 10.41
CA GLY A 191 7.35 -10.14 9.87
C GLY A 191 6.47 -9.67 8.70
N VAL A 192 5.54 -10.51 8.22
CA VAL A 192 4.51 -10.04 7.29
C VAL A 192 3.35 -9.48 8.09
N PRO A 193 2.97 -8.21 7.90
CA PRO A 193 1.86 -7.60 8.63
C PRO A 193 0.54 -8.36 8.44
N GLY A 194 -0.27 -8.49 9.49
CA GLY A 194 -1.50 -9.29 9.51
C GLY A 194 -2.52 -8.92 8.44
N HIS A 195 -2.56 -7.65 7.99
CA HIS A 195 -3.44 -7.23 6.89
C HIS A 195 -3.11 -7.91 5.55
N VAL A 196 -1.91 -8.45 5.36
CA VAL A 196 -1.54 -9.28 4.21
C VAL A 196 -2.13 -10.69 4.32
N GLU A 197 -2.68 -11.07 5.47
CA GLU A 197 -3.34 -12.37 5.62
C GLU A 197 -4.45 -12.60 4.60
N SER A 198 -5.14 -11.57 4.13
CA SER A 198 -6.13 -11.72 3.06
C SER A 198 -5.54 -12.29 1.77
N GLY A 199 -4.27 -12.02 1.46
CA GLY A 199 -3.54 -12.56 0.32
C GLY A 199 -2.50 -13.61 0.69
N ALA A 200 -2.45 -14.08 1.94
CA ALA A 200 -1.40 -14.96 2.46
C ALA A 200 -1.24 -16.26 1.67
N LEU A 201 -2.34 -16.84 1.19
CA LEU A 201 -2.29 -18.03 0.34
C LEU A 201 -1.57 -17.77 -0.98
N VAL A 202 -1.88 -16.64 -1.63
CA VAL A 202 -1.26 -16.25 -2.90
C VAL A 202 0.22 -15.90 -2.68
N ALA A 203 0.54 -15.18 -1.60
CA ALA A 203 1.92 -14.89 -1.21
C ALA A 203 2.72 -16.19 -1.00
N ALA A 204 2.21 -17.13 -0.20
CA ALA A 204 2.86 -18.41 0.05
C ALA A 204 3.03 -19.24 -1.23
N ALA A 205 2.05 -19.19 -2.14
CA ALA A 205 2.12 -19.86 -3.42
C ALA A 205 3.23 -19.30 -4.31
N THR A 206 3.36 -17.96 -4.40
CA THR A 206 4.44 -17.31 -5.17
C THR A 206 5.81 -17.62 -4.58
N ALA A 207 5.94 -17.71 -3.26
CA ALA A 207 7.19 -18.10 -2.60
C ALA A 207 7.62 -19.52 -2.91
N ARG A 208 6.67 -20.44 -2.95
CA ARG A 208 6.96 -21.87 -3.14
C ARG A 208 7.10 -22.28 -4.60
N LEU A 209 6.22 -21.76 -5.45
CA LEU A 209 6.12 -22.15 -6.86
C LEU A 209 6.73 -21.11 -7.80
N GLY A 210 7.12 -19.95 -7.27
CA GLY A 210 7.49 -18.82 -8.11
C GLY A 210 6.30 -18.25 -8.88
N GLY A 211 6.59 -17.37 -9.83
CA GLY A 211 5.54 -16.76 -10.66
C GLY A 211 4.97 -15.49 -10.06
N LEU A 212 3.87 -15.02 -10.65
CA LEU A 212 3.17 -13.80 -10.30
C LEU A 212 1.78 -14.15 -9.74
N GLY A 213 1.53 -13.76 -8.51
CA GLY A 213 0.26 -14.00 -7.84
C GLY A 213 -0.63 -12.76 -7.86
N PHE A 214 -1.95 -12.97 -8.00
CA PHE A 214 -2.95 -11.93 -7.89
C PHE A 214 -4.02 -12.33 -6.90
N PHE A 215 -4.48 -11.37 -6.12
CA PHE A 215 -5.57 -11.55 -5.17
C PHE A 215 -6.54 -10.37 -5.23
N LEU A 216 -7.82 -10.65 -5.43
CA LEU A 216 -8.92 -9.70 -5.29
C LEU A 216 -9.52 -9.86 -3.90
N GLY A 217 -9.41 -8.83 -3.08
CA GLY A 217 -10.02 -8.76 -1.74
C GLY A 217 -11.51 -8.39 -1.78
N ALA A 218 -12.22 -8.68 -0.69
CA ALA A 218 -13.63 -8.29 -0.53
C ALA A 218 -13.84 -6.76 -0.47
N ASP A 219 -12.79 -6.01 -0.15
CA ASP A 219 -12.72 -4.54 -0.19
C ASP A 219 -12.49 -4.00 -1.61
N ARG A 220 -12.49 -4.89 -2.63
CA ARG A 220 -12.21 -4.59 -4.05
C ARG A 220 -10.78 -4.16 -4.34
N THR A 221 -9.88 -4.38 -3.39
CA THR A 221 -8.44 -4.16 -3.59
C THR A 221 -7.84 -5.31 -4.36
N ILE A 222 -7.04 -5.01 -5.40
CA ILE A 222 -6.29 -6.02 -6.15
C ILE A 222 -4.84 -5.96 -5.69
N TRP A 223 -4.34 -7.09 -5.21
CA TRP A 223 -2.97 -7.27 -4.77
C TRP A 223 -2.19 -8.06 -5.78
N THR A 224 -0.93 -7.71 -5.97
CA THR A 224 0.03 -8.52 -6.72
C THR A 224 1.14 -9.00 -5.78
N PHE A 225 1.55 -10.23 -5.96
CA PHE A 225 2.57 -10.88 -5.13
C PHE A 225 3.68 -11.46 -6.00
N LEU A 226 4.91 -11.34 -5.53
CA LEU A 226 6.10 -11.89 -6.16
C LEU A 226 7.04 -12.42 -5.06
N ASP A 227 7.56 -13.64 -5.24
CA ASP A 227 8.49 -14.29 -4.31
C ASP A 227 8.01 -14.28 -2.84
N GLY A 228 6.70 -14.34 -2.64
CA GLY A 228 6.06 -14.37 -1.32
C GLY A 228 5.76 -13.02 -0.71
N GLU A 229 6.03 -11.93 -1.44
CA GLU A 229 5.85 -10.58 -0.92
C GLU A 229 4.86 -9.78 -1.77
N PRO A 230 4.06 -8.90 -1.15
CA PRO A 230 3.23 -7.97 -1.89
C PRO A 230 4.12 -6.97 -2.65
N LEU A 231 3.79 -6.72 -3.91
CA LEU A 231 4.53 -5.81 -4.78
C LEU A 231 3.74 -4.55 -5.08
N LEU A 232 2.58 -4.68 -5.71
CA LEU A 232 1.71 -3.57 -6.07
C LEU A 232 0.29 -3.83 -5.54
N VAL A 233 -0.38 -2.73 -5.20
CA VAL A 233 -1.77 -2.74 -4.71
C VAL A 233 -2.58 -1.76 -5.54
N ARG A 234 -3.74 -2.22 -6.06
CA ARG A 234 -4.73 -1.36 -6.69
C ARG A 234 -5.89 -1.10 -5.75
N HIS A 235 -6.01 0.14 -5.32
CA HIS A 235 -7.13 0.60 -4.49
C HIS A 235 -7.80 1.82 -5.13
N SER A 236 -9.12 1.85 -5.19
CA SER A 236 -9.89 2.98 -5.74
C SER A 236 -9.36 3.46 -7.11
N GLU A 237 -9.09 2.54 -8.03
CA GLU A 237 -8.56 2.78 -9.38
C GLU A 237 -7.10 3.27 -9.44
N ARG A 238 -6.36 3.23 -8.34
CA ARG A 238 -4.95 3.63 -8.28
C ARG A 238 -4.07 2.46 -7.95
N TRP A 239 -2.94 2.38 -8.65
CA TRP A 239 -1.87 1.45 -8.35
C TRP A 239 -0.80 2.14 -7.52
N THR A 240 -0.39 1.51 -6.44
CA THR A 240 0.72 1.94 -5.60
C THR A 240 1.58 0.75 -5.23
N ALA A 241 2.86 0.97 -5.02
CA ALA A 241 3.73 -0.08 -4.47
C ALA A 241 3.39 -0.32 -3.00
N PHE A 242 3.51 -1.57 -2.56
CA PHE A 242 3.33 -1.92 -1.16
C PHE A 242 4.59 -1.57 -0.35
N PRO A 243 4.47 -0.79 0.73
CA PRO A 243 5.63 -0.31 1.49
C PRO A 243 6.14 -1.34 2.50
N ILE A 244 6.61 -2.48 2.04
CA ILE A 244 7.07 -3.58 2.90
C ILE A 244 8.21 -3.19 3.85
N GLU A 245 8.99 -2.17 3.49
CA GLU A 245 10.08 -1.63 4.32
C GLU A 245 9.59 -0.72 5.46
N LEU A 246 8.27 -0.43 5.54
CA LEU A 246 7.75 0.52 6.53
C LEU A 246 8.03 0.08 7.97
N THR A 247 7.93 -1.22 8.25
CA THR A 247 8.22 -1.74 9.60
C THR A 247 9.69 -1.52 9.97
N ALA A 248 10.62 -1.80 9.05
CA ALA A 248 12.05 -1.57 9.28
C ALA A 248 12.35 -0.07 9.44
N PHE A 249 11.74 0.78 8.59
CA PHE A 249 11.89 2.22 8.67
C PHE A 249 11.40 2.78 10.02
N VAL A 250 10.25 2.33 10.52
CA VAL A 250 9.75 2.74 11.84
C VAL A 250 10.63 2.19 12.95
N ALA A 251 11.12 0.94 12.83
CA ALA A 251 12.06 0.36 13.79
C ALA A 251 13.35 1.18 13.89
N ASP A 252 13.88 1.65 12.76
CA ASP A 252 15.06 2.53 12.75
C ASP A 252 14.77 3.89 13.44
N LEU A 253 13.60 4.48 13.23
CA LEU A 253 13.21 5.74 13.89
C LEU A 253 13.14 5.62 15.41
N ILE A 254 12.61 4.49 15.92
CA ILE A 254 12.43 4.26 17.36
C ILE A 254 13.64 3.59 18.03
N GLY A 255 14.70 3.30 17.27
CA GLY A 255 15.90 2.63 17.81
C GLY A 255 15.68 1.14 18.17
N GLY A 256 14.74 0.45 17.50
CA GLY A 256 14.42 -0.96 17.71
C GLY A 256 13.22 -1.19 18.64
N GLY A 257 12.99 -2.46 19.01
CA GLY A 257 11.87 -2.85 19.88
C GLY A 257 10.70 -3.51 19.16
N ARG A 258 9.75 -4.05 19.94
CA ARG A 258 8.58 -4.79 19.41
C ARG A 258 7.50 -3.88 18.83
N ALA A 259 7.47 -2.61 19.25
CA ALA A 259 6.40 -1.68 18.88
C ALA A 259 6.30 -1.40 17.37
N ALA A 260 7.43 -1.38 16.64
CA ALA A 260 7.42 -1.08 15.21
C ALA A 260 6.50 -2.03 14.43
N GLY A 261 6.65 -3.34 14.63
CA GLY A 261 5.79 -4.34 13.97
C GLY A 261 4.32 -4.17 14.34
N LEU A 262 4.05 -4.00 15.63
CA LEU A 262 2.70 -3.84 16.15
C LEU A 262 1.99 -2.59 15.61
N VAL A 263 2.63 -1.41 15.67
CA VAL A 263 1.99 -0.16 15.22
C VAL A 263 1.84 -0.10 13.70
N VAL A 264 2.81 -0.64 12.95
CA VAL A 264 2.74 -0.70 11.49
C VAL A 264 1.66 -1.69 11.05
N GLY A 265 1.61 -2.89 11.63
CA GLY A 265 0.56 -3.87 11.34
C GLY A 265 -0.83 -3.31 11.62
N THR A 266 -1.00 -2.68 12.80
CA THR A 266 -2.25 -2.00 13.16
C THR A 266 -2.60 -0.87 12.20
N ALA A 267 -1.62 -0.02 11.83
CA ALA A 267 -1.85 1.08 10.88
C ALA A 267 -2.34 0.57 9.51
N PHE A 268 -1.78 -0.52 9.03
CA PHE A 268 -2.24 -1.15 7.79
C PHE A 268 -3.65 -1.74 7.92
N ALA A 269 -3.95 -2.43 9.03
CA ALA A 269 -5.29 -2.97 9.27
C ALA A 269 -6.35 -1.86 9.29
N MET A 270 -6.06 -0.75 9.95
CA MET A 270 -6.94 0.41 9.99
C MET A 270 -7.07 1.12 8.65
N ALA A 271 -5.97 1.24 7.89
CA ALA A 271 -5.97 1.79 6.52
C ALA A 271 -6.88 0.95 5.60
N ALA A 272 -6.79 -0.38 5.67
CA ALA A 272 -7.64 -1.29 4.91
C ALA A 272 -9.13 -1.15 5.28
N GLN A 273 -9.43 -0.88 6.56
CA GLN A 273 -10.80 -0.64 7.06
C GLN A 273 -11.27 0.81 6.84
N ARG A 274 -10.44 1.69 6.31
CA ARG A 274 -10.69 3.13 6.17
C ARG A 274 -11.03 3.81 7.49
N GLN A 275 -10.42 3.36 8.55
CA GLN A 275 -10.55 3.94 9.88
C GLN A 275 -9.37 4.88 10.14
N GLY A 276 -9.67 6.13 10.45
CA GLY A 276 -8.64 7.10 10.81
C GLY A 276 -8.13 6.86 12.23
N ALA A 277 -6.81 6.91 12.43
CA ALA A 277 -6.17 6.72 13.72
C ALA A 277 -4.89 7.54 13.87
N ILE A 278 -4.45 7.72 15.12
CA ILE A 278 -3.11 8.19 15.47
C ILE A 278 -2.49 7.13 16.38
N LEU A 279 -1.38 6.55 15.93
CA LEU A 279 -0.58 5.57 16.66
C LEU A 279 0.79 6.18 16.93
N ALA A 280 1.26 6.16 18.17
CA ALA A 280 2.55 6.72 18.53
C ALA A 280 3.41 5.71 19.31
N VAL A 281 4.72 5.78 19.11
CA VAL A 281 5.71 5.03 19.90
C VAL A 281 6.57 6.02 20.67
N VAL A 282 6.72 5.81 21.97
CA VAL A 282 7.45 6.69 22.88
C VAL A 282 8.40 5.87 23.74
N ASP A 283 9.67 6.24 23.76
CA ASP A 283 10.68 5.65 24.66
C ASP A 283 10.67 6.34 26.03
N ASP A 284 10.76 7.66 26.04
CA ASP A 284 10.72 8.44 27.27
C ASP A 284 9.27 8.84 27.65
N ARG A 285 8.71 8.15 28.63
CA ARG A 285 7.33 8.42 29.11
C ARG A 285 7.15 9.84 29.64
N ALA A 286 8.21 10.45 30.18
CA ALA A 286 8.16 11.81 30.70
C ALA A 286 7.96 12.86 29.59
N ALA A 287 8.32 12.53 28.34
CA ALA A 287 8.07 13.39 27.18
C ALA A 287 6.57 13.61 26.89
N LEU A 288 5.69 12.74 27.42
CA LEU A 288 4.23 12.90 27.29
C LEU A 288 3.65 13.95 28.27
N ASP A 289 4.40 14.38 29.27
CA ASP A 289 3.93 15.31 30.29
C ASP A 289 3.59 16.67 29.66
N GLY A 290 2.41 17.18 29.94
CA GLY A 290 1.88 18.41 29.35
C GLY A 290 1.35 18.29 27.91
N ILE A 291 1.60 17.20 27.21
CA ILE A 291 1.09 16.92 25.85
C ILE A 291 -0.15 16.02 25.91
N VAL A 292 -0.09 14.98 26.73
CA VAL A 292 -1.18 14.05 26.96
C VAL A 292 -1.69 14.23 28.39
N PRO A 293 -2.98 14.54 28.59
CA PRO A 293 -3.56 14.71 29.92
C PRO A 293 -3.41 13.42 30.78
N ASP A 294 -3.06 13.57 32.06
CA ASP A 294 -2.87 12.45 32.99
C ASP A 294 -4.07 11.50 33.05
N LYS A 295 -5.28 12.03 32.90
CA LYS A 295 -6.52 11.23 32.87
C LYS A 295 -6.58 10.24 31.69
N ASP A 296 -5.86 10.53 30.59
CA ASP A 296 -5.81 9.72 29.38
C ASP A 296 -4.57 8.80 29.37
N ARG A 297 -3.69 8.96 30.38
CA ARG A 297 -2.45 8.18 30.58
C ARG A 297 -2.76 6.84 31.26
N TYR A 298 -2.53 5.77 30.53
CA TYR A 298 -2.69 4.40 31.05
C TYR A 298 -1.57 4.01 32.04
N ASP A 299 -0.36 4.44 31.77
CA ASP A 299 0.84 4.18 32.58
C ASP A 299 0.74 4.81 33.97
N LEU A 300 -0.01 5.89 34.16
CA LEU A 300 -0.26 6.56 35.44
C LEU A 300 -1.43 5.99 36.26
N ARG A 301 -2.12 4.96 35.75
CA ARG A 301 -3.35 4.40 36.37
C ARG A 301 -3.19 3.95 37.82
N HIS A 302 -1.99 3.53 38.20
CA HIS A 302 -1.70 3.05 39.53
C HIS A 302 -1.49 4.18 40.56
N ASP A 303 -1.14 5.38 40.08
CA ASP A 303 -0.87 6.56 40.92
C ASP A 303 -2.17 7.29 41.27
N VAL A 304 -3.23 7.10 40.45
CA VAL A 304 -4.56 7.69 40.68
C VAL A 304 -5.49 6.67 41.31
N GLY A 305 -5.85 6.87 42.56
CA GLY A 305 -6.73 5.94 43.30
C GLY A 305 -8.07 5.73 42.57
N PRO A 306 -8.66 4.51 42.60
CA PRO A 306 -9.85 4.13 41.83
C PRO A 306 -11.09 5.03 42.06
N ARG A 307 -11.18 5.69 43.23
CA ARG A 307 -12.29 6.60 43.58
C ARG A 307 -12.21 7.96 42.89
N ALA A 308 -11.03 8.37 42.46
CA ALA A 308 -10.81 9.64 41.76
C ALA A 308 -10.93 9.53 40.22
N MET A 309 -10.98 8.31 39.68
CA MET A 309 -11.09 8.07 38.29
C MET A 309 -12.52 8.18 37.77
N ARG A 310 -12.67 8.79 36.57
CA ARG A 310 -13.94 8.74 35.83
C ARG A 310 -14.26 7.29 35.44
N PRO A 311 -15.55 6.93 35.20
CA PRO A 311 -15.94 5.58 34.79
C PRO A 311 -15.12 5.08 33.58
N GLU A 312 -14.88 5.93 32.59
CA GLU A 312 -14.13 5.60 31.38
C GLU A 312 -12.67 5.22 31.70
N THR A 313 -12.04 5.93 32.63
CA THR A 313 -10.66 5.67 33.05
C THR A 313 -10.54 4.34 33.82
N ARG A 314 -11.61 3.91 34.50
CA ARG A 314 -11.63 2.60 35.19
C ARG A 314 -11.53 1.42 34.23
N LEU A 315 -11.98 1.57 32.99
CA LEU A 315 -11.85 0.55 31.95
C LEU A 315 -10.37 0.23 31.64
N HIS A 316 -9.45 1.16 31.90
CA HIS A 316 -8.03 0.93 31.75
C HIS A 316 -7.51 -0.26 32.55
N HIS A 317 -8.13 -0.58 33.70
CA HIS A 317 -7.73 -1.72 34.52
C HIS A 317 -8.17 -3.08 33.95
N LEU A 318 -9.03 -3.09 32.93
CA LEU A 318 -9.51 -4.30 32.26
C LEU A 318 -8.69 -4.70 31.04
N ILE A 319 -7.80 -3.81 30.58
CA ILE A 319 -6.98 -4.04 29.41
C ILE A 319 -5.62 -4.57 29.86
N ASP A 320 -5.13 -5.64 29.23
CA ASP A 320 -3.75 -6.08 29.43
C ASP A 320 -2.82 -5.16 28.63
N ALA A 321 -2.02 -4.39 29.39
CA ALA A 321 -1.11 -3.41 28.81
C ALA A 321 0.14 -4.02 28.18
N TYR A 322 0.45 -5.26 28.53
CA TYR A 322 1.73 -5.89 28.21
C TYR A 322 1.61 -6.98 27.12
N ASP A 323 0.39 -7.40 26.81
CA ASP A 323 0.09 -8.42 25.79
C ASP A 323 -0.82 -7.83 24.70
N LEU A 324 -0.34 -6.78 24.03
CA LEU A 324 -1.03 -6.17 22.91
C LEU A 324 -0.74 -6.93 21.63
N ASP A 325 -1.80 -7.30 20.94
CA ASP A 325 -1.80 -7.72 19.54
C ASP A 325 -2.36 -6.64 18.61
N GLU A 326 -2.27 -6.85 17.31
CA GLU A 326 -2.76 -5.91 16.29
C GLU A 326 -4.27 -5.66 16.42
N ASP A 327 -5.05 -6.68 16.76
CA ASP A 327 -6.51 -6.57 16.90
C ASP A 327 -6.89 -5.73 18.13
N THR A 328 -6.21 -5.95 19.26
CA THR A 328 -6.45 -5.19 20.50
C THR A 328 -6.01 -3.74 20.31
N LEU A 329 -4.81 -3.51 19.73
CA LEU A 329 -4.35 -2.17 19.47
C LEU A 329 -5.26 -1.45 18.45
N GLY A 330 -5.74 -2.15 17.41
CA GLY A 330 -6.68 -1.62 16.42
C GLY A 330 -8.01 -1.18 17.03
N ARG A 331 -8.57 -1.97 17.96
CA ARG A 331 -9.78 -1.59 18.70
C ARG A 331 -9.57 -0.32 19.53
N LEU A 332 -8.42 -0.19 20.20
CA LEU A 332 -8.09 0.98 20.99
C LEU A 332 -7.84 2.22 20.10
N ALA A 333 -7.14 2.03 18.99
CA ALA A 333 -6.86 3.08 18.03
C ALA A 333 -8.09 3.56 17.24
N GLY A 334 -9.15 2.72 17.20
CA GLY A 334 -10.45 3.08 16.62
C GLY A 334 -11.26 4.05 17.49
N LEU A 335 -10.85 4.27 18.73
CA LEU A 335 -11.44 5.29 19.61
C LEU A 335 -10.95 6.67 19.19
N ASP A 336 -11.73 7.71 19.50
CA ASP A 336 -11.31 9.09 19.22
C ASP A 336 -10.09 9.45 20.07
N GLY A 337 -9.07 10.06 19.44
CA GLY A 337 -7.81 10.42 20.09
C GLY A 337 -6.62 9.59 19.60
N ALA A 338 -5.48 9.73 20.30
CA ALA A 338 -4.26 8.99 19.99
C ALA A 338 -4.12 7.74 20.87
N THR A 339 -3.55 6.69 20.29
CA THR A 339 -3.11 5.50 21.02
C THR A 339 -1.59 5.47 21.04
N ILE A 340 -1.02 5.36 22.24
CA ILE A 340 0.40 5.52 22.49
C ILE A 340 0.92 4.27 23.16
N VAL A 341 2.00 3.72 22.62
CA VAL A 341 2.70 2.56 23.17
C VAL A 341 4.16 2.88 23.46
N GLY A 342 4.74 2.18 24.39
CA GLY A 342 6.18 2.21 24.60
C GLY A 342 6.95 1.39 23.56
N ARG A 343 8.28 1.48 23.54
CA ARG A 343 9.16 0.77 22.60
C ARG A 343 9.00 -0.76 22.67
N ASP A 344 8.68 -1.29 23.84
CA ASP A 344 8.46 -2.72 24.06
C ASP A 344 7.00 -3.15 23.85
N ALA A 345 6.20 -2.28 23.21
CA ALA A 345 4.78 -2.47 22.89
C ALA A 345 3.84 -2.48 24.11
N GLU A 346 4.25 -1.93 25.25
CA GLU A 346 3.34 -1.70 26.37
C GLU A 346 2.43 -0.49 26.13
N LEU A 347 1.19 -0.56 26.55
CA LEU A 347 0.22 0.51 26.40
C LEU A 347 0.51 1.67 27.38
N LEU A 348 0.69 2.89 26.85
CA LEU A 348 0.91 4.10 27.65
C LEU A 348 -0.34 5.00 27.70
N ALA A 349 -1.08 5.11 26.60
CA ALA A 349 -2.34 5.86 26.55
C ALA A 349 -3.21 5.37 25.39
N TYR A 350 -4.52 5.56 25.49
CA TYR A 350 -5.46 5.42 24.37
C TYR A 350 -6.61 6.42 24.49
N GLY A 351 -7.21 6.78 23.35
CA GLY A 351 -8.21 7.83 23.32
C GLY A 351 -7.68 9.18 23.80
N ALA A 352 -6.34 9.39 23.70
CA ALA A 352 -5.68 10.55 24.25
C ALA A 352 -5.94 11.79 23.41
N VAL A 353 -6.43 12.86 24.05
CA VAL A 353 -6.64 14.14 23.41
C VAL A 353 -5.33 14.94 23.47
N VAL A 354 -4.64 15.02 22.33
CA VAL A 354 -3.40 15.79 22.20
C VAL A 354 -3.72 17.29 22.07
N SER A 355 -3.15 18.09 22.96
CA SER A 355 -3.31 19.55 22.91
C SER A 355 -2.47 20.12 21.76
N SER A 356 -3.09 20.52 20.64
CA SER A 356 -2.40 21.11 19.50
C SER A 356 -2.70 22.63 19.40
N SER A 357 -1.65 23.44 19.20
CA SER A 357 -1.76 24.89 19.05
C SER A 357 -1.98 25.39 17.61
N GLY A 358 -1.95 24.49 16.60
CA GLY A 358 -1.82 24.84 15.18
C GLY A 358 -2.99 24.51 14.25
N ALA A 359 -4.18 24.14 14.76
CA ALA A 359 -5.23 23.43 14.02
C ALA A 359 -6.03 24.23 12.95
N ARG A 360 -5.61 25.39 12.47
CA ARG A 360 -6.46 26.22 11.58
C ARG A 360 -6.27 26.00 10.08
N SER A 361 -5.15 25.47 9.63
CA SER A 361 -4.87 25.24 8.18
C SER A 361 -4.73 23.77 7.80
N GLU A 362 -4.41 22.90 8.75
CA GLU A 362 -4.25 21.46 8.56
C GLU A 362 -5.35 20.74 9.35
N GLY A 363 -5.80 19.57 8.89
CA GLY A 363 -6.83 18.80 9.60
C GLY A 363 -6.42 18.51 11.06
N ALA A 364 -7.38 18.43 11.98
CA ALA A 364 -7.13 18.26 13.40
C ALA A 364 -6.21 17.09 13.75
N ARG A 365 -6.34 15.94 13.03
CA ARG A 365 -5.47 14.78 13.20
C ARG A 365 -4.03 15.04 12.77
N THR A 366 -3.82 15.76 11.67
CA THR A 366 -2.48 16.12 11.18
C THR A 366 -1.77 16.99 12.21
N ALA A 367 -2.45 18.02 12.73
CA ALA A 367 -1.90 18.90 13.76
C ALA A 367 -1.58 18.14 15.06
N ALA A 368 -2.48 17.25 15.50
CA ALA A 368 -2.26 16.40 16.67
C ALA A 368 -1.07 15.45 16.49
N ALA A 369 -0.97 14.78 15.34
CA ALA A 369 0.13 13.88 15.02
C ALA A 369 1.47 14.62 14.94
N ALA A 370 1.53 15.79 14.29
CA ALA A 370 2.71 16.63 14.25
C ALA A 370 3.15 17.06 15.66
N THR A 371 2.20 17.56 16.49
CA THR A 371 2.49 17.94 17.88
C THR A 371 3.01 16.78 18.70
N LEU A 372 2.34 15.62 18.64
CA LEU A 372 2.74 14.43 19.39
C LEU A 372 4.12 13.93 18.97
N SER A 373 4.49 14.08 17.69
CA SER A 373 5.79 13.62 17.18
C SER A 373 7.01 14.43 17.67
N HIS A 374 6.80 15.52 18.41
CA HIS A 374 7.89 16.17 19.14
C HIS A 374 8.25 15.44 20.43
N ALA A 375 7.30 14.69 21.01
CA ALA A 375 7.50 13.89 22.22
C ALA A 375 7.67 12.40 21.93
N ALA A 376 7.13 11.94 20.81
CA ALA A 376 7.18 10.55 20.37
C ALA A 376 8.33 10.33 19.38
N ASP A 377 8.95 9.13 19.43
CA ASP A 377 9.99 8.72 18.48
C ASP A 377 9.43 8.51 17.07
N ALA A 378 8.20 8.01 16.96
CA ALA A 378 7.46 7.91 15.72
C ALA A 378 5.95 8.07 15.96
N VAL A 379 5.26 8.74 15.03
CA VAL A 379 3.79 8.82 15.01
C VAL A 379 3.29 8.44 13.63
N LEU A 380 2.40 7.45 13.58
CA LEU A 380 1.71 7.01 12.37
C LEU A 380 0.29 7.57 12.40
N MET A 381 -0.03 8.42 11.45
CA MET A 381 -1.40 8.90 11.25
C MET A 381 -2.03 8.13 10.09
N VAL A 382 -3.13 7.47 10.36
CA VAL A 382 -3.94 6.79 9.34
C VAL A 382 -5.10 7.69 8.97
N SER A 383 -5.27 7.97 7.68
CA SER A 383 -6.39 8.76 7.16
C SER A 383 -7.57 7.86 6.76
N GLN A 384 -8.76 8.44 6.66
CA GLN A 384 -9.98 7.71 6.27
C GLN A 384 -9.98 7.27 4.80
N ASP A 385 -9.09 7.80 3.97
CA ASP A 385 -8.89 7.38 2.59
C ASP A 385 -7.87 6.22 2.47
N GLY A 386 -7.31 5.77 3.60
CA GLY A 386 -6.39 4.64 3.68
C GLY A 386 -4.92 5.01 3.57
N GLY A 387 -4.57 6.30 3.53
CA GLY A 387 -3.18 6.75 3.56
C GLY A 387 -2.57 6.66 4.95
N ILE A 388 -1.26 6.38 5.01
CA ILE A 388 -0.48 6.37 6.25
C ILE A 388 0.61 7.44 6.14
N THR A 389 0.64 8.38 7.09
CA THR A 389 1.68 9.40 7.18
C THR A 389 2.49 9.18 8.45
N VAL A 390 3.80 9.12 8.32
CA VAL A 390 4.74 8.97 9.45
C VAL A 390 5.33 10.32 9.78
N PHE A 391 5.19 10.71 11.05
CA PHE A 391 5.78 11.92 11.60
C PHE A 391 6.92 11.57 12.55
N HIS A 392 7.97 12.37 12.53
CA HIS A 392 9.10 12.32 13.46
C HIS A 392 9.58 13.76 13.71
N ARG A 393 9.74 14.15 14.98
CA ARG A 393 10.22 15.50 15.40
C ARG A 393 9.46 16.65 14.74
N GLY A 394 8.13 16.55 14.68
CA GLY A 394 7.25 17.58 14.11
C GLY A 394 7.16 17.57 12.58
N ALA A 395 7.93 16.76 11.88
CA ALA A 395 7.98 16.71 10.41
C ALA A 395 7.41 15.41 9.83
N VAL A 396 6.82 15.49 8.65
CA VAL A 396 6.45 14.31 7.85
C VAL A 396 7.73 13.70 7.27
N VAL A 397 8.01 12.45 7.62
CA VAL A 397 9.19 11.72 7.13
C VAL A 397 8.84 10.65 6.09
N ALA A 398 7.59 10.19 6.06
CA ALA A 398 7.09 9.28 5.03
C ALA A 398 5.58 9.45 4.86
N THR A 399 5.09 9.30 3.62
CA THR A 399 3.67 9.12 3.31
C THR A 399 3.56 7.90 2.40
N VAL A 400 2.81 6.90 2.84
CA VAL A 400 2.66 5.63 2.14
C VAL A 400 1.19 5.30 1.95
N LEU A 401 0.84 4.59 0.87
CA LEU A 401 -0.53 4.27 0.47
C LEU A 401 -1.45 5.48 0.22
N GLY A 402 -1.02 6.67 0.59
CA GLY A 402 -1.77 7.91 0.48
C GLY A 402 -1.44 8.70 -0.78
N ARG A 403 -2.15 9.80 -0.94
CA ARG A 403 -1.84 10.80 -1.97
C ARG A 403 -0.63 11.60 -1.48
N ALA A 404 0.44 11.68 -2.30
CA ALA A 404 1.49 12.64 -2.01
C ALA A 404 0.86 14.04 -1.85
N PRO A 405 1.24 14.83 -0.83
CA PRO A 405 0.79 16.21 -0.78
C PRO A 405 1.14 16.88 -2.09
N HIS A 406 0.19 17.56 -2.69
CA HIS A 406 0.47 18.40 -3.84
C HIS A 406 1.32 19.57 -3.33
N ASP A 407 2.58 19.62 -3.75
CA ASP A 407 3.41 20.83 -3.65
C ASP A 407 2.78 21.96 -4.46
#